data_c9f125d77e00b2921d20ead1b10ba6f3
#
_entry.id   c9f125d77e00b2921d20ead1b10ba6f3
#
_cell.length_a   1.000
_cell.length_b   1.000
_cell.length_c   1.000
_cell.angle_alpha   90.00
_cell.angle_beta   90.00
_cell.angle_gamma   90.00
#
_symmetry.space_group_name_H-M   'P 1'
#
loop_
_entity.id
_entity.type
_entity.pdbx_description
1 polymer ?
#
loop_
_entity_poly.entity_id
_entity_poly.type
_entity_poly.pdbx_seq_one_letter_code
_entity_poly.pdbx_strand_id
1 'polypeptide(L)'
;MRNENNARWLQWQISGNDYLSIASCCPFCSSDNIEAKTDIIKKVKEEYEPKYVEHLNNMLNLLSVLSEYLSPDANGHIIEIKKNIGGISDEQKRYLININKEIDTLNEKLRKMKSMGFQIFKDVDDIVSVLTELRIDILYLPELNSQKMQEAVNSINSAIDNLLEKAGNLKGEINQQKKLIANKIEKYKDEINSFLECAGYKYKVDIIENDEQYKLVLYHTDSDEIIHNSSKNLSYGERNAFALILFMYDALKENPDLIILDDPISSFDGNKKFSILNKLFMGGNNFNGKTVLLLSHDFSVVIDVIYNLHDRFNANCFFLENKKGVLTEKEIKSTDILSYKQIACENIKNQAEISILTRLVYLRRLFEFEGEKNIGYQLLSNLFHKREIPNIKKDDEYSDMTTEQIYEGEKEIGKYISGFKYTEVIKLIRNQDKLFEAYNNSSVGYEKLQYYRLLNLKNPDKNEFGDTYNIEADSIFKKYVNETFHIENDYLFQINPTKYEIVPDYILDECDKYISELKDKK
;
A
#
# COMPACT_ATOMS: atom_id res chain seq x y z
N MET A 1 47.66 11.14 -31.76
CA MET A 1 46.82 10.41 -32.74
C MET A 1 46.35 11.38 -33.81
N ARG A 2 46.48 11.02 -35.09
CA ARG A 2 46.23 11.98 -36.19
C ARG A 2 44.78 12.00 -36.69
N ASN A 3 43.99 10.99 -36.42
CA ASN A 3 42.55 10.94 -36.70
C ASN A 3 41.87 9.75 -36.00
N GLU A 4 40.56 9.64 -36.11
CA GLU A 4 39.74 8.56 -35.55
C GLU A 4 40.16 7.16 -36.07
N ASN A 5 40.53 7.07 -37.32
CA ASN A 5 40.97 5.80 -37.90
C ASN A 5 42.27 5.30 -37.28
N ASN A 6 43.16 6.20 -36.87
CA ASN A 6 44.39 5.84 -36.16
C ASN A 6 44.11 5.27 -34.78
N ALA A 7 43.11 5.79 -34.05
CA ALA A 7 42.72 5.27 -32.75
C ALA A 7 42.14 3.86 -32.89
N ARG A 8 41.25 3.63 -33.87
CA ARG A 8 40.70 2.30 -34.16
C ARG A 8 41.76 1.31 -34.62
N TRP A 9 42.70 1.78 -35.43
CA TRP A 9 43.83 0.95 -35.87
C TRP A 9 44.73 0.54 -34.69
N LEU A 10 45.04 1.46 -33.77
CA LEU A 10 45.81 1.16 -32.57
C LEU A 10 45.06 0.17 -31.63
N GLN A 11 43.77 0.35 -31.47
CA GLN A 11 42.95 -0.59 -30.71
C GLN A 11 43.02 -2.00 -31.32
N TRP A 12 42.87 -2.09 -32.62
CA TRP A 12 42.97 -3.36 -33.33
C TRP A 12 44.37 -3.99 -33.18
N GLN A 13 45.45 -3.20 -33.26
CA GLN A 13 46.81 -3.68 -33.01
C GLN A 13 47.02 -4.18 -31.58
N ILE A 14 46.51 -3.45 -30.57
CA ILE A 14 46.61 -3.84 -29.16
C ILE A 14 45.85 -5.15 -28.93
N SER A 15 44.65 -5.28 -29.45
CA SER A 15 43.84 -6.51 -29.32
C SER A 15 44.49 -7.70 -30.02
N GLY A 16 45.17 -7.46 -31.13
CA GLY A 16 45.92 -8.52 -31.86
C GLY A 16 47.05 -9.13 -31.03
N ASN A 17 47.60 -8.38 -30.05
CA ASN A 17 48.66 -8.91 -29.18
C ASN A 17 48.19 -10.07 -28.29
N ASP A 18 46.92 -10.09 -27.92
CA ASP A 18 46.34 -11.14 -27.08
C ASP A 18 46.36 -12.51 -27.80
N TYR A 19 46.40 -12.48 -29.13
CA TYR A 19 46.42 -13.68 -29.96
C TYR A 19 47.84 -14.16 -30.35
N LEU A 20 48.89 -13.39 -30.01
CA LEU A 20 50.28 -13.79 -30.26
C LEU A 20 50.70 -15.04 -29.49
N SER A 21 50.06 -15.31 -28.35
CA SER A 21 50.30 -16.51 -27.54
C SER A 21 49.53 -17.74 -28.02
N ILE A 22 48.56 -17.55 -28.93
CA ILE A 22 47.64 -18.60 -29.38
C ILE A 22 48.07 -19.13 -30.77
N ALA A 23 48.66 -18.28 -31.60
CA ALA A 23 49.05 -18.61 -32.96
C ALA A 23 50.57 -18.65 -33.12
N SER A 24 51.09 -19.59 -33.92
CA SER A 24 52.49 -19.68 -34.30
C SER A 24 52.92 -18.65 -35.37
N CYS A 25 51.97 -17.87 -35.87
CA CYS A 25 52.17 -16.82 -36.88
C CYS A 25 51.55 -15.49 -36.42
N CYS A 26 51.97 -14.41 -37.03
CA CYS A 26 51.48 -13.06 -36.74
C CYS A 26 49.98 -12.96 -37.04
N PRO A 27 49.11 -12.60 -36.06
CA PRO A 27 47.66 -12.51 -36.25
C PRO A 27 47.25 -11.43 -37.26
N PHE A 28 48.15 -10.49 -37.58
CA PHE A 28 47.86 -9.39 -38.50
C PHE A 28 48.23 -9.66 -39.97
N CYS A 29 49.27 -10.46 -40.23
CA CYS A 29 49.75 -10.69 -41.58
C CYS A 29 50.12 -12.15 -41.85
N SER A 30 49.84 -13.07 -40.96
CA SER A 30 50.10 -14.52 -41.01
C SER A 30 51.58 -14.86 -41.32
N SER A 31 52.52 -13.96 -41.06
CA SER A 31 53.97 -14.17 -41.25
C SER A 31 54.52 -14.95 -40.07
N ASP A 32 55.33 -15.93 -40.31
CA ASP A 32 56.02 -16.78 -39.32
C ASP A 32 57.14 -16.04 -38.57
N ASN A 33 57.55 -14.86 -39.00
CA ASN A 33 58.62 -14.09 -38.37
C ASN A 33 58.09 -13.09 -37.35
N ILE A 34 57.63 -13.60 -36.18
CA ILE A 34 57.13 -12.81 -35.11
C ILE A 34 58.24 -12.04 -34.37
N GLU A 35 59.42 -12.63 -34.23
CA GLU A 35 60.56 -12.05 -33.52
C GLU A 35 60.99 -10.70 -34.04
N ALA A 36 61.05 -10.53 -35.38
CA ALA A 36 61.43 -9.26 -36.00
C ALA A 36 60.44 -8.10 -35.76
N LYS A 37 59.22 -8.39 -35.31
CA LYS A 37 58.13 -7.41 -35.03
C LYS A 37 57.91 -7.17 -33.57
N THR A 38 58.48 -7.99 -32.68
CA THR A 38 58.28 -7.93 -31.25
C THR A 38 58.68 -6.56 -30.67
N ASP A 39 59.76 -5.98 -31.17
CA ASP A 39 60.20 -4.65 -30.72
C ASP A 39 59.24 -3.52 -31.13
N ILE A 40 58.62 -3.63 -32.31
CA ILE A 40 57.61 -2.66 -32.76
C ILE A 40 56.35 -2.79 -31.94
N ILE A 41 55.90 -4.00 -31.68
CA ILE A 41 54.73 -4.31 -30.87
C ILE A 41 54.93 -3.82 -29.44
N LYS A 42 56.12 -4.04 -28.87
CA LYS A 42 56.50 -3.59 -27.54
C LYS A 42 56.52 -2.07 -27.45
N LYS A 43 57.11 -1.37 -28.42
CA LYS A 43 57.07 0.11 -28.48
C LYS A 43 55.67 0.66 -28.58
N VAL A 44 54.80 0.06 -29.41
CA VAL A 44 53.38 0.47 -29.49
C VAL A 44 52.68 0.30 -28.16
N LYS A 45 52.95 -0.79 -27.42
CA LYS A 45 52.39 -1.05 -26.11
C LYS A 45 52.91 -0.12 -25.01
N GLU A 46 54.20 0.27 -25.10
CA GLU A 46 54.84 1.21 -24.17
C GLU A 46 54.43 2.66 -24.44
N GLU A 47 54.25 3.07 -25.72
CA GLU A 47 53.82 4.42 -26.07
C GLU A 47 52.30 4.66 -25.92
N TYR A 48 51.48 3.61 -26.00
CA TYR A 48 50.01 3.70 -25.99
C TYR A 48 49.43 2.77 -24.95
N GLU A 49 49.12 3.31 -23.80
CA GLU A 49 48.41 2.56 -22.76
C GLU A 49 47.03 2.09 -23.27
N PRO A 50 46.72 0.77 -23.26
CA PRO A 50 45.46 0.23 -23.79
C PRO A 50 44.19 0.91 -23.26
N LYS A 51 44.18 1.20 -21.96
CA LYS A 51 43.06 1.89 -21.30
C LYS A 51 42.84 3.29 -21.85
N TYR A 52 43.92 4.01 -22.20
CA TYR A 52 43.84 5.34 -22.75
C TYR A 52 43.26 5.33 -24.16
N VAL A 53 43.66 4.35 -24.97
CA VAL A 53 43.17 4.16 -26.36
C VAL A 53 41.69 3.75 -26.33
N GLU A 54 41.31 2.87 -25.41
CA GLU A 54 39.91 2.48 -25.20
C GLU A 54 39.05 3.68 -24.78
N HIS A 55 39.55 4.47 -23.84
CA HIS A 55 38.87 5.68 -23.40
C HIS A 55 38.68 6.69 -24.55
N LEU A 56 39.69 6.90 -25.35
CA LEU A 56 39.60 7.75 -26.55
C LEU A 56 38.59 7.22 -27.57
N ASN A 57 38.56 5.92 -27.82
CA ASN A 57 37.58 5.31 -28.73
C ASN A 57 36.15 5.49 -28.20
N ASN A 58 35.94 5.30 -26.89
CA ASN A 58 34.66 5.52 -26.25
C ASN A 58 34.21 7.00 -26.34
N MET A 59 35.15 7.94 -26.17
CA MET A 59 34.89 9.36 -26.40
C MET A 59 34.52 9.67 -27.84
N LEU A 60 35.26 9.10 -28.83
CA LEU A 60 34.96 9.31 -30.24
C LEU A 60 33.61 8.72 -30.64
N ASN A 61 33.24 7.56 -30.11
CA ASN A 61 31.93 6.97 -30.30
C ASN A 61 30.83 7.83 -29.70
N LEU A 62 31.00 8.33 -28.45
CA LEU A 62 30.09 9.28 -27.84
C LEU A 62 29.89 10.54 -28.67
N LEU A 63 30.96 11.15 -29.13
CA LEU A 63 30.89 12.32 -30.01
C LEU A 63 30.20 12.02 -31.34
N SER A 64 30.34 10.81 -31.87
CA SER A 64 29.63 10.38 -33.08
C SER A 64 28.13 10.26 -32.86
N VAL A 65 27.70 9.72 -31.72
CA VAL A 65 26.27 9.64 -31.34
C VAL A 65 25.70 11.03 -31.08
N LEU A 66 26.46 11.89 -30.40
CA LEU A 66 26.04 13.26 -30.10
C LEU A 66 25.93 14.12 -31.36
N SER A 67 26.66 13.81 -32.42
CA SER A 67 26.66 14.61 -33.66
C SER A 67 25.27 14.76 -34.29
N GLU A 68 24.36 13.80 -34.08
CA GLU A 68 23.00 13.88 -34.60
C GLU A 68 22.13 14.92 -33.84
N TYR A 69 22.56 15.30 -32.65
CA TYR A 69 21.85 16.25 -31.76
C TYR A 69 22.49 17.63 -31.76
N LEU A 70 23.71 17.76 -32.31
CA LEU A 70 24.44 19.03 -32.39
C LEU A 70 23.98 19.86 -33.59
N SER A 71 24.05 21.18 -33.47
CA SER A 71 23.82 22.08 -34.58
C SER A 71 24.86 21.83 -35.70
N PRO A 72 24.58 22.20 -36.97
CA PRO A 72 25.56 22.04 -38.05
C PRO A 72 26.90 22.71 -37.75
N ASP A 73 26.87 23.91 -37.14
CA ASP A 73 28.07 24.66 -36.76
C ASP A 73 28.83 23.95 -35.62
N ALA A 74 28.11 23.50 -34.59
CA ALA A 74 28.70 22.74 -33.50
C ALA A 74 29.35 21.44 -33.98
N ASN A 75 28.70 20.76 -34.90
CA ASN A 75 29.25 19.55 -35.52
C ASN A 75 30.51 19.84 -36.33
N GLY A 76 30.53 20.96 -37.06
CA GLY A 76 31.72 21.45 -37.77
C GLY A 76 32.90 21.68 -36.81
N HIS A 77 32.69 22.39 -35.72
CA HIS A 77 33.72 22.62 -34.69
C HIS A 77 34.20 21.33 -34.02
N ILE A 78 33.33 20.39 -33.72
CA ILE A 78 33.70 19.09 -33.17
C ILE A 78 34.56 18.29 -34.17
N ILE A 79 34.23 18.35 -35.47
CA ILE A 79 35.03 17.69 -36.51
C ILE A 79 36.41 18.34 -36.61
N GLU A 80 36.53 19.66 -36.51
CA GLU A 80 37.82 20.37 -36.48
C GLU A 80 38.66 19.98 -35.26
N ILE A 81 38.02 19.94 -34.06
CA ILE A 81 38.69 19.48 -32.83
C ILE A 81 39.23 18.05 -32.99
N LYS A 82 38.44 17.15 -33.61
CA LYS A 82 38.86 15.76 -33.90
C LYS A 82 40.06 15.69 -34.84
N LYS A 83 40.21 16.64 -35.75
CA LYS A 83 41.32 16.68 -36.72
C LYS A 83 42.59 17.33 -36.17
N ASN A 84 42.51 18.05 -35.06
CA ASN A 84 43.62 18.83 -34.53
C ASN A 84 44.69 17.92 -33.91
N ILE A 85 45.94 18.05 -34.44
CA ILE A 85 47.08 17.22 -34.06
C ILE A 85 47.88 17.80 -32.90
N GLY A 86 47.74 19.11 -32.66
CA GLY A 86 48.58 19.89 -31.73
C GLY A 86 48.02 19.99 -30.30
N GLY A 87 46.95 19.29 -29.99
CA GLY A 87 46.24 19.41 -28.72
C GLY A 87 45.08 20.39 -28.79
N ILE A 88 44.24 20.40 -27.75
CA ILE A 88 43.04 21.23 -27.71
C ILE A 88 43.41 22.64 -27.21
N SER A 89 43.09 23.68 -27.98
CA SER A 89 43.29 25.08 -27.56
C SER A 89 42.35 25.46 -26.40
N ASP A 90 42.69 26.54 -25.68
CA ASP A 90 41.82 27.02 -24.59
C ASP A 90 40.45 27.51 -25.09
N GLU A 91 40.40 28.01 -26.33
CA GLU A 91 39.15 28.36 -27.00
C GLU A 91 38.28 27.13 -27.27
N GLN A 92 38.88 26.08 -27.80
CA GLN A 92 38.21 24.80 -28.03
C GLN A 92 37.76 24.13 -26.73
N LYS A 93 38.54 24.24 -25.66
CA LYS A 93 38.12 23.78 -24.32
C LYS A 93 36.88 24.54 -23.81
N ARG A 94 36.88 25.87 -23.94
CA ARG A 94 35.74 26.70 -23.57
C ARG A 94 34.48 26.31 -24.35
N TYR A 95 34.66 26.05 -25.61
CA TYR A 95 33.58 25.63 -26.50
C TYR A 95 32.96 24.29 -26.05
N LEU A 96 33.81 23.28 -25.79
CA LEU A 96 33.34 22.00 -25.27
C LEU A 96 32.63 22.13 -23.89
N ILE A 97 33.13 23.01 -23.04
CA ILE A 97 32.49 23.32 -21.76
C ILE A 97 31.09 23.92 -21.98
N ASN A 98 30.95 24.77 -23.02
CA ASN A 98 29.64 25.37 -23.34
C ASN A 98 28.65 24.32 -23.82
N ILE A 99 29.04 23.44 -24.73
CA ILE A 99 28.18 22.30 -25.13
C ILE A 99 27.77 21.46 -23.92
N ASN A 100 28.71 21.16 -23.03
CA ASN A 100 28.40 20.39 -21.82
C ASN A 100 27.38 21.10 -20.92
N LYS A 101 27.48 22.42 -20.76
CA LYS A 101 26.49 23.20 -19.99
C LYS A 101 25.09 23.14 -20.61
N GLU A 102 25.01 23.21 -21.95
CA GLU A 102 23.71 23.07 -22.62
C GLU A 102 23.11 21.69 -22.42
N ILE A 103 23.92 20.63 -22.51
CA ILE A 103 23.53 19.25 -22.22
C ILE A 103 23.05 19.11 -20.77
N ASP A 104 23.80 19.67 -19.82
CA ASP A 104 23.43 19.62 -18.40
C ASP A 104 22.12 20.36 -18.15
N THR A 105 21.93 21.54 -18.74
CA THR A 105 20.69 22.32 -18.64
C THR A 105 19.49 21.53 -19.18
N LEU A 106 19.64 20.90 -20.32
CA LEU A 106 18.60 20.05 -20.90
C LEU A 106 18.31 18.85 -20.01
N ASN A 107 19.34 18.16 -19.53
CA ASN A 107 19.20 17.00 -18.64
C ASN A 107 18.50 17.36 -17.33
N GLU A 108 18.80 18.51 -16.75
CA GLU A 108 18.10 19.00 -15.53
C GLU A 108 16.61 19.18 -15.80
N LYS A 109 16.23 19.80 -16.92
CA LYS A 109 14.82 19.96 -17.29
C LYS A 109 14.15 18.59 -17.52
N LEU A 110 14.78 17.69 -18.25
CA LEU A 110 14.25 16.35 -18.49
C LEU A 110 14.12 15.52 -17.20
N ARG A 111 15.08 15.64 -16.28
CA ARG A 111 15.00 14.99 -14.96
C ARG A 111 13.85 15.55 -14.13
N LYS A 112 13.67 16.87 -14.12
CA LYS A 112 12.52 17.51 -13.46
C LYS A 112 11.21 16.97 -14.03
N MET A 113 11.06 16.90 -15.36
CA MET A 113 9.89 16.32 -16.01
C MET A 113 9.66 14.85 -15.60
N LYS A 114 10.71 14.03 -15.58
CA LYS A 114 10.64 12.62 -15.20
C LYS A 114 10.25 12.42 -13.73
N SER A 115 10.69 13.31 -12.84
CA SER A 115 10.39 13.25 -11.41
C SER A 115 9.03 13.84 -11.04
N MET A 116 8.33 14.47 -11.99
CA MET A 116 6.98 14.97 -11.76
C MET A 116 6.02 13.81 -11.53
N GLY A 117 5.58 13.66 -10.28
CA GLY A 117 4.55 12.71 -9.90
C GLY A 117 3.17 13.37 -9.83
N PHE A 118 2.12 12.56 -9.72
CA PHE A 118 0.73 13.02 -9.57
C PHE A 118 0.50 13.98 -8.38
N GLN A 119 1.42 14.04 -7.42
CA GLN A 119 1.29 14.95 -6.27
C GLN A 119 1.33 16.44 -6.66
N ILE A 120 1.97 16.78 -7.77
CA ILE A 120 2.04 18.17 -8.27
C ILE A 120 0.66 18.63 -8.78
N PHE A 121 -0.20 17.69 -9.17
CA PHE A 121 -1.56 17.98 -9.64
C PHE A 121 -2.58 18.29 -8.51
N LYS A 122 -2.13 18.34 -7.25
CA LYS A 122 -3.00 18.70 -6.12
C LYS A 122 -3.30 20.19 -6.04
N ASP A 123 -2.43 21.04 -6.59
CA ASP A 123 -2.62 22.49 -6.62
C ASP A 123 -2.59 23.00 -8.06
N VAL A 124 -3.80 23.24 -8.62
CA VAL A 124 -3.97 23.61 -10.04
C VAL A 124 -3.36 24.99 -10.35
N ASP A 125 -3.23 25.85 -9.36
CA ASP A 125 -2.68 27.19 -9.54
C ASP A 125 -1.15 27.13 -9.75
N ASP A 126 -0.45 26.23 -9.08
CA ASP A 126 0.99 26.02 -9.23
C ASP A 126 1.34 25.25 -10.52
N ILE A 127 0.43 24.41 -11.05
CA ILE A 127 0.69 23.56 -12.22
C ILE A 127 1.05 24.37 -13.47
N VAL A 128 0.28 25.42 -13.74
CA VAL A 128 0.50 26.25 -14.95
C VAL A 128 1.87 26.89 -14.92
N SER A 129 2.29 27.39 -13.77
CA SER A 129 3.63 27.96 -13.55
C SER A 129 4.71 26.90 -13.77
N VAL A 130 4.59 25.76 -13.11
CA VAL A 130 5.56 24.66 -13.19
C VAL A 130 5.68 24.11 -14.61
N LEU A 131 4.58 23.88 -15.30
CA LEU A 131 4.60 23.39 -16.69
C LEU A 131 5.21 24.40 -17.64
N THR A 132 4.95 25.69 -17.42
CA THR A 132 5.53 26.76 -18.24
C THR A 132 7.05 26.84 -18.08
N GLU A 133 7.57 26.68 -16.85
CA GLU A 133 9.01 26.63 -16.59
C GLU A 133 9.71 25.44 -17.21
N LEU A 134 9.00 24.33 -17.38
CA LEU A 134 9.55 23.11 -17.98
C LEU A 134 9.70 23.20 -19.49
N ARG A 135 9.01 24.13 -20.13
CA ARG A 135 9.09 24.32 -21.58
C ARG A 135 10.53 24.55 -22.00
N ILE A 136 10.96 23.84 -23.04
CA ILE A 136 12.32 23.92 -23.56
C ILE A 136 12.34 24.95 -24.69
N ASP A 137 13.14 25.99 -24.53
CA ASP A 137 13.40 26.94 -25.61
C ASP A 137 14.75 26.61 -26.24
N ILE A 138 14.71 26.10 -27.44
CA ILE A 138 15.90 25.68 -28.21
C ILE A 138 16.82 26.86 -28.54
N LEU A 139 16.33 28.11 -28.51
CA LEU A 139 17.14 29.30 -28.74
C LEU A 139 18.20 29.52 -27.65
N TYR A 140 17.96 28.99 -26.44
CA TYR A 140 18.94 29.01 -25.36
C TYR A 140 19.92 27.81 -25.39
N LEU A 141 19.79 26.94 -26.41
CA LEU A 141 20.64 25.77 -26.62
C LEU A 141 21.17 25.75 -28.06
N PRO A 142 21.91 26.82 -28.49
CA PRO A 142 22.32 26.99 -29.87
C PRO A 142 23.19 25.85 -30.38
N GLU A 143 24.02 25.27 -29.51
CA GLU A 143 24.94 24.19 -29.90
C GLU A 143 24.19 22.85 -30.08
N LEU A 144 23.05 22.67 -29.42
CA LEU A 144 22.19 21.49 -29.54
C LEU A 144 21.07 21.66 -30.59
N ASN A 145 21.06 22.75 -31.33
CA ASN A 145 19.98 23.08 -32.26
C ASN A 145 20.09 22.32 -33.61
N SER A 146 20.04 20.98 -33.61
CA SER A 146 19.89 20.15 -34.77
C SER A 146 18.44 19.90 -35.14
N GLN A 147 18.19 19.45 -36.39
CA GLN A 147 16.82 19.07 -36.79
C GLN A 147 16.23 18.00 -35.88
N LYS A 148 17.01 16.98 -35.51
CA LYS A 148 16.56 15.89 -34.61
C LYS A 148 16.24 16.40 -33.23
N MET A 149 17.01 17.36 -32.70
CA MET A 149 16.73 17.99 -31.42
C MET A 149 15.49 18.87 -31.49
N GLN A 150 15.31 19.64 -32.55
CA GLN A 150 14.11 20.44 -32.78
C GLN A 150 12.83 19.58 -32.79
N GLU A 151 12.87 18.45 -33.49
CA GLU A 151 11.74 17.50 -33.54
C GLU A 151 11.43 16.95 -32.16
N ALA A 152 12.45 16.55 -31.39
CA ALA A 152 12.29 16.05 -30.02
C ALA A 152 11.74 17.15 -29.09
N VAL A 153 12.30 18.35 -29.12
CA VAL A 153 11.86 19.49 -28.31
C VAL A 153 10.44 19.91 -28.67
N ASN A 154 10.10 19.94 -29.97
CA ASN A 154 8.73 20.25 -30.41
C ASN A 154 7.73 19.20 -29.93
N SER A 155 8.09 17.92 -29.95
CA SER A 155 7.24 16.86 -29.41
C SER A 155 6.99 17.04 -27.90
N ILE A 156 8.04 17.33 -27.14
CA ILE A 156 7.96 17.58 -25.69
C ILE A 156 7.11 18.83 -25.40
N ASN A 157 7.43 19.94 -26.08
CA ASN A 157 6.69 21.19 -25.89
C ASN A 157 5.21 21.05 -26.28
N SER A 158 4.90 20.32 -27.35
CA SER A 158 3.52 20.04 -27.73
C SER A 158 2.77 19.23 -26.67
N ALA A 159 3.45 18.27 -26.04
CA ALA A 159 2.89 17.54 -24.91
C ALA A 159 2.65 18.45 -23.69
N ILE A 160 3.57 19.36 -23.39
CA ILE A 160 3.42 20.36 -22.34
C ILE A 160 2.26 21.31 -22.65
N ASP A 161 2.14 21.79 -23.89
CA ASP A 161 1.06 22.68 -24.32
C ASP A 161 -0.31 21.99 -24.19
N ASN A 162 -0.40 20.70 -24.54
CA ASN A 162 -1.63 19.91 -24.32
C ASN A 162 -1.94 19.76 -22.82
N LEU A 163 -0.94 19.56 -21.99
CA LEU A 163 -1.12 19.52 -20.53
C LEU A 163 -1.56 20.88 -19.97
N LEU A 164 -0.98 21.97 -20.46
CA LEU A 164 -1.37 23.34 -20.08
C LEU A 164 -2.82 23.64 -20.46
N GLU A 165 -3.24 23.26 -21.67
CA GLU A 165 -4.64 23.39 -22.11
C GLU A 165 -5.59 22.60 -21.20
N LYS A 166 -5.25 21.33 -20.93
CA LYS A 166 -6.07 20.48 -20.04
C LYS A 166 -6.09 21.02 -18.61
N ALA A 167 -4.96 21.52 -18.10
CA ALA A 167 -4.91 22.13 -16.78
C ALA A 167 -5.75 23.42 -16.72
N GLY A 168 -5.71 24.24 -17.77
CA GLY A 168 -6.57 25.42 -17.92
C GLY A 168 -8.06 25.08 -17.94
N ASN A 169 -8.45 24.07 -18.72
CA ASN A 169 -9.82 23.59 -18.78
C ASN A 169 -10.28 23.04 -17.42
N LEU A 170 -9.44 22.22 -16.77
CA LEU A 170 -9.72 21.70 -15.44
C LEU A 170 -9.89 22.83 -14.41
N LYS A 171 -9.04 23.86 -14.45
CA LYS A 171 -9.17 25.03 -13.59
C LYS A 171 -10.50 25.77 -13.84
N GLY A 172 -10.89 25.91 -15.11
CA GLY A 172 -12.16 26.50 -15.48
C GLY A 172 -13.35 25.71 -14.93
N GLU A 173 -13.34 24.38 -15.07
CA GLU A 173 -14.37 23.50 -14.55
C GLU A 173 -14.43 23.51 -13.01
N ILE A 174 -13.27 23.49 -12.34
CA ILE A 174 -13.20 23.60 -10.88
C ILE A 174 -13.81 24.92 -10.40
N ASN A 175 -13.49 26.05 -11.06
CA ASN A 175 -14.06 27.35 -10.69
C ASN A 175 -15.57 27.40 -10.91
N GLN A 176 -16.06 26.82 -12.00
CA GLN A 176 -17.49 26.69 -12.25
C GLN A 176 -18.18 25.84 -11.18
N GLN A 177 -17.58 24.70 -10.80
CA GLN A 177 -18.08 23.86 -9.70
C GLN A 177 -18.06 24.60 -8.36
N LYS A 178 -16.99 25.34 -8.06
CA LYS A 178 -16.90 26.19 -6.85
C LYS A 178 -18.06 27.17 -6.77
N LYS A 179 -18.40 27.86 -7.88
CA LYS A 179 -19.54 28.79 -7.95
C LYS A 179 -20.88 28.09 -7.72
N LEU A 180 -21.08 26.90 -8.32
CA LEU A 180 -22.31 26.12 -8.10
C LEU A 180 -22.42 25.65 -6.64
N ILE A 181 -21.31 25.24 -6.04
CA ILE A 181 -21.25 24.85 -4.63
C ILE A 181 -21.58 26.05 -3.74
N ALA A 182 -20.99 27.21 -3.97
CA ALA A 182 -21.24 28.43 -3.20
C ALA A 182 -22.72 28.79 -3.17
N ASN A 183 -23.38 28.78 -4.33
CA ASN A 183 -24.83 29.04 -4.44
C ASN A 183 -25.68 28.02 -3.67
N LYS A 184 -25.24 26.75 -3.62
CA LYS A 184 -25.92 25.70 -2.85
C LYS A 184 -25.74 25.88 -1.35
N ILE A 185 -24.53 26.25 -0.93
CA ILE A 185 -24.21 26.46 0.50
C ILE A 185 -25.02 27.62 1.06
N GLU A 186 -25.13 28.73 0.34
CA GLU A 186 -25.92 29.87 0.80
C GLU A 186 -27.33 29.47 1.17
N LYS A 187 -27.94 28.59 0.37
CA LYS A 187 -29.28 28.07 0.63
C LYS A 187 -29.37 27.21 1.90
N TYR A 188 -28.31 26.51 2.26
CA TYR A 188 -28.30 25.54 3.35
C TYR A 188 -27.32 25.89 4.48
N LYS A 189 -26.78 27.11 4.46
CA LYS A 189 -25.78 27.63 5.40
C LYS A 189 -26.11 27.33 6.86
N ASP A 190 -27.32 27.66 7.28
CA ASP A 190 -27.73 27.48 8.67
C ASP A 190 -27.80 26.01 9.09
N GLU A 191 -28.28 25.15 8.21
CA GLU A 191 -28.34 23.71 8.48
C GLU A 191 -26.95 23.08 8.50
N ILE A 192 -26.04 23.53 7.62
CA ILE A 192 -24.66 23.06 7.59
C ILE A 192 -23.94 23.49 8.86
N ASN A 193 -24.09 24.74 9.26
CA ASN A 193 -23.45 25.24 10.46
C ASN A 193 -23.99 24.54 11.72
N SER A 194 -25.29 24.30 11.81
CA SER A 194 -25.88 23.51 12.89
C SER A 194 -25.33 22.08 12.93
N PHE A 195 -25.14 21.46 11.77
CA PHE A 195 -24.53 20.12 11.71
C PHE A 195 -23.06 20.15 12.18
N LEU A 196 -22.26 21.10 11.72
CA LEU A 196 -20.86 21.23 12.11
C LEU A 196 -20.72 21.39 13.62
N GLU A 197 -21.58 22.21 14.23
CA GLU A 197 -21.64 22.42 15.67
C GLU A 197 -22.02 21.12 16.41
N CYS A 198 -23.08 20.43 15.98
CA CYS A 198 -23.52 19.16 16.58
C CYS A 198 -22.47 18.04 16.43
N ALA A 199 -21.71 18.02 15.35
CA ALA A 199 -20.63 17.06 15.12
C ALA A 199 -19.32 17.44 15.84
N GLY A 200 -19.32 18.55 16.61
CA GLY A 200 -18.17 19.00 17.39
C GLY A 200 -17.06 19.64 16.53
N TYR A 201 -17.39 20.08 15.32
CA TYR A 201 -16.45 20.84 14.51
C TYR A 201 -16.45 22.31 14.96
N LYS A 202 -15.24 22.86 15.12
CA LYS A 202 -15.06 24.27 15.53
C LYS A 202 -14.98 25.20 14.32
N TYR A 203 -15.83 24.98 13.33
CA TYR A 203 -15.83 25.74 12.08
C TYR A 203 -17.25 26.17 11.73
N LYS A 204 -17.35 27.35 11.14
CA LYS A 204 -18.57 27.85 10.50
C LYS A 204 -18.30 28.15 9.03
N VAL A 205 -19.28 27.91 8.20
CA VAL A 205 -19.24 28.17 6.76
C VAL A 205 -19.88 29.51 6.49
N ASP A 206 -19.23 30.33 5.69
CA ASP A 206 -19.79 31.53 5.10
C ASP A 206 -19.38 31.69 3.63
N ILE A 207 -20.08 32.56 2.91
CA ILE A 207 -19.79 32.86 1.52
C ILE A 207 -19.42 34.34 1.44
N ILE A 208 -18.21 34.60 0.96
CA ILE A 208 -17.75 35.96 0.68
C ILE A 208 -17.72 36.15 -0.83
N GLU A 209 -18.36 37.21 -1.30
CA GLU A 209 -18.23 37.66 -2.68
C GLU A 209 -16.95 38.48 -2.81
N ASN A 210 -16.04 38.04 -3.68
CA ASN A 210 -14.79 38.74 -3.96
C ASN A 210 -14.56 38.76 -5.48
N ASP A 211 -14.52 39.95 -6.10
CA ASP A 211 -14.24 40.16 -7.52
C ASP A 211 -14.98 39.20 -8.48
N GLU A 212 -16.31 39.22 -8.46
CA GLU A 212 -17.20 38.35 -9.27
C GLU A 212 -17.09 36.84 -9.00
N GLN A 213 -16.37 36.44 -7.96
CA GLN A 213 -16.25 35.04 -7.55
C GLN A 213 -16.81 34.84 -6.14
N TYR A 214 -17.72 33.90 -6.01
CA TYR A 214 -18.15 33.44 -4.67
C TYR A 214 -17.06 32.56 -4.09
N LYS A 215 -16.55 32.97 -2.93
CA LYS A 215 -15.56 32.19 -2.18
C LYS A 215 -16.21 31.62 -0.94
N LEU A 216 -16.21 30.29 -0.84
CA LEU A 216 -16.53 29.61 0.38
C LEU A 216 -15.44 29.89 1.40
N VAL A 217 -15.82 30.40 2.55
CA VAL A 217 -14.91 30.73 3.64
C VAL A 217 -15.30 29.92 4.85
N LEU A 218 -14.31 29.35 5.48
CA LEU A 218 -14.46 28.70 6.77
C LEU A 218 -13.90 29.63 7.84
N TYR A 219 -14.67 29.85 8.88
CA TYR A 219 -14.24 30.58 10.08
C TYR A 219 -14.04 29.60 11.21
N HIS A 220 -12.98 29.77 11.98
CA HIS A 220 -12.83 29.08 13.24
C HIS A 220 -13.74 29.72 14.29
N THR A 221 -14.57 28.92 14.96
CA THR A 221 -15.55 29.45 15.93
C THR A 221 -14.94 30.16 17.13
N ASP A 222 -13.71 29.82 17.49
CA ASP A 222 -13.02 30.38 18.66
C ASP A 222 -12.20 31.63 18.32
N SER A 223 -11.92 31.95 17.06
CA SER A 223 -11.04 33.06 16.68
C SER A 223 -11.64 34.03 15.67
N ASP A 224 -12.79 33.72 15.08
CA ASP A 224 -13.40 34.45 13.95
C ASP A 224 -12.43 34.71 12.78
N GLU A 225 -11.31 33.98 12.72
CA GLU A 225 -10.34 34.10 11.64
C GLU A 225 -10.76 33.29 10.44
N ILE A 226 -10.59 33.91 9.26
CA ILE A 226 -10.81 33.23 7.98
C ILE A 226 -9.71 32.20 7.77
N ILE A 227 -10.11 30.97 7.57
CA ILE A 227 -9.18 29.90 7.18
C ILE A 227 -8.85 30.06 5.71
N HIS A 228 -7.75 30.75 5.43
CA HIS A 228 -7.19 30.82 4.09
C HIS A 228 -6.62 29.45 3.71
N ASN A 229 -7.04 28.94 2.54
CA ASN A 229 -6.56 27.65 2.05
C ASN A 229 -7.10 26.43 2.83
N SER A 230 -8.43 26.24 2.78
CA SER A 230 -9.14 25.15 3.46
C SER A 230 -8.56 23.75 3.17
N SER A 231 -7.91 23.56 2.00
CA SER A 231 -7.25 22.30 1.64
C SER A 231 -6.02 21.98 2.51
N LYS A 232 -5.36 23.00 3.06
CA LYS A 232 -4.17 22.83 3.92
C LYS A 232 -4.53 22.86 5.42
N ASN A 233 -5.62 23.49 5.78
CA ASN A 233 -5.98 23.79 7.18
C ASN A 233 -7.07 22.87 7.74
N LEU A 234 -7.81 22.15 6.89
CA LEU A 234 -8.77 21.14 7.30
C LEU A 234 -8.16 19.75 7.26
N SER A 235 -8.43 18.96 8.28
CA SER A 235 -8.12 17.53 8.26
C SER A 235 -8.88 16.83 7.13
N TYR A 236 -8.41 15.66 6.73
CA TYR A 236 -9.08 14.85 5.71
C TYR A 236 -10.54 14.54 6.08
N GLY A 237 -10.79 14.19 7.34
CA GLY A 237 -12.14 13.94 7.84
C GLY A 237 -13.05 15.16 7.76
N GLU A 238 -12.57 16.34 8.14
CA GLU A 238 -13.36 17.58 8.06
C GLU A 238 -13.79 17.92 6.63
N ARG A 239 -12.88 17.75 5.68
CA ARG A 239 -13.19 17.94 4.25
C ARG A 239 -14.23 16.94 3.75
N ASN A 240 -14.11 15.69 4.15
CA ASN A 240 -15.06 14.64 3.76
C ASN A 240 -16.43 14.87 4.36
N ALA A 241 -16.53 15.27 5.64
CA ALA A 241 -17.81 15.59 6.26
C ALA A 241 -18.55 16.69 5.52
N PHE A 242 -17.81 17.75 5.20
CA PHE A 242 -18.34 18.89 4.46
C PHE A 242 -18.79 18.48 3.04
N ALA A 243 -17.95 17.77 2.32
CA ALA A 243 -18.29 17.28 0.97
C ALA A 243 -19.53 16.36 0.97
N LEU A 244 -19.64 15.49 1.96
CA LEU A 244 -20.75 14.57 2.11
C LEU A 244 -22.09 15.29 2.36
N ILE A 245 -22.07 16.32 3.18
CA ILE A 245 -23.25 17.14 3.44
C ILE A 245 -23.68 17.93 2.19
N LEU A 246 -22.74 18.51 1.48
CA LEU A 246 -23.04 19.17 0.20
C LEU A 246 -23.61 18.20 -0.83
N PHE A 247 -23.02 17.01 -0.94
CA PHE A 247 -23.54 15.95 -1.80
C PHE A 247 -24.96 15.57 -1.41
N MET A 248 -25.26 15.45 -0.10
CA MET A 248 -26.61 15.16 0.36
C MET A 248 -27.63 16.19 -0.16
N TYR A 249 -27.34 17.48 -0.01
CA TYR A 249 -28.24 18.53 -0.51
C TYR A 249 -28.38 18.54 -2.01
N ASP A 250 -27.32 18.22 -2.75
CA ASP A 250 -27.37 18.10 -4.20
C ASP A 250 -28.25 16.91 -4.65
N ALA A 251 -28.03 15.75 -4.05
CA ALA A 251 -28.81 14.56 -4.32
C ALA A 251 -30.31 14.76 -3.98
N LEU A 252 -30.61 15.45 -2.87
CA LEU A 252 -31.99 15.78 -2.52
C LEU A 252 -32.66 16.71 -3.54
N LYS A 253 -31.89 17.64 -4.13
CA LYS A 253 -32.39 18.53 -5.19
C LYS A 253 -32.65 17.80 -6.50
N GLU A 254 -31.71 16.98 -6.94
CA GLU A 254 -31.79 16.23 -8.20
C GLU A 254 -32.79 15.06 -8.11
N ASN A 255 -33.10 14.61 -6.88
CA ASN A 255 -34.07 13.55 -6.57
C ASN A 255 -33.85 12.24 -7.37
N PRO A 256 -32.64 11.65 -7.35
CA PRO A 256 -32.33 10.43 -8.08
C PRO A 256 -33.11 9.22 -7.55
N ASP A 257 -33.28 8.21 -8.40
CA ASP A 257 -33.91 6.94 -8.03
C ASP A 257 -33.05 6.10 -7.06
N LEU A 258 -31.73 6.24 -7.15
CA LEU A 258 -30.76 5.53 -6.32
C LEU A 258 -29.61 6.45 -5.94
N ILE A 259 -29.24 6.45 -4.66
CA ILE A 259 -28.07 7.13 -4.11
C ILE A 259 -27.06 6.08 -3.67
N ILE A 260 -25.82 6.16 -4.16
CA ILE A 260 -24.75 5.25 -3.80
C ILE A 260 -23.74 6.02 -2.94
N LEU A 261 -23.47 5.53 -1.75
CA LEU A 261 -22.47 6.04 -0.82
C LEU A 261 -21.39 4.97 -0.62
N ASP A 262 -20.23 5.19 -1.25
CA ASP A 262 -19.10 4.27 -1.16
C ASP A 262 -18.14 4.74 -0.06
N ASP A 263 -18.13 4.01 1.04
CA ASP A 263 -17.30 4.22 2.23
C ASP A 263 -17.28 5.68 2.76
N PRO A 264 -18.46 6.31 2.93
CA PRO A 264 -18.54 7.76 3.15
C PRO A 264 -18.04 8.21 4.52
N ILE A 265 -17.85 7.28 5.48
CA ILE A 265 -17.67 7.63 6.89
C ILE A 265 -16.46 6.97 7.57
N SER A 266 -15.66 6.20 6.85
CA SER A 266 -14.48 5.50 7.41
C SER A 266 -13.42 6.44 8.01
N SER A 267 -13.33 7.65 7.49
CA SER A 267 -12.33 8.65 7.91
C SER A 267 -12.68 9.40 9.21
N PHE A 268 -13.81 9.07 9.85
CA PHE A 268 -14.28 9.79 11.04
C PHE A 268 -14.09 8.98 12.31
N ASP A 269 -13.96 9.69 13.44
CA ASP A 269 -14.06 9.09 14.78
C ASP A 269 -15.52 8.69 15.10
N GLY A 270 -15.69 7.81 16.10
CA GLY A 270 -17.00 7.22 16.42
C GLY A 270 -18.12 8.24 16.66
N ASN A 271 -17.83 9.34 17.36
CA ASN A 271 -18.84 10.38 17.65
C ASN A 271 -19.27 11.12 16.39
N LYS A 272 -18.30 11.41 15.52
CA LYS A 272 -18.58 12.08 14.24
C LYS A 272 -19.32 11.18 13.27
N LYS A 273 -18.98 9.87 13.22
CA LYS A 273 -19.72 8.88 12.42
C LYS A 273 -21.20 8.88 12.75
N PHE A 274 -21.53 8.78 14.05
CA PHE A 274 -22.93 8.82 14.50
C PHE A 274 -23.64 10.12 14.10
N SER A 275 -22.99 11.28 14.29
CA SER A 275 -23.56 12.58 13.92
C SER A 275 -23.82 12.70 12.42
N ILE A 276 -22.93 12.17 11.59
CA ILE A 276 -23.06 12.17 10.12
C ILE A 276 -24.20 11.24 9.70
N LEU A 277 -24.26 10.01 10.20
CA LEU A 277 -25.36 9.09 9.92
C LEU A 277 -26.70 9.69 10.33
N ASN A 278 -26.74 10.30 11.49
CA ASN A 278 -27.95 10.97 11.97
C ASN A 278 -28.38 12.11 11.02
N LYS A 279 -27.44 12.93 10.54
CA LYS A 279 -27.74 13.99 9.57
C LYS A 279 -28.18 13.46 8.23
N LEU A 280 -27.54 12.41 7.74
CA LEU A 280 -27.87 11.80 6.43
C LEU A 280 -29.27 11.17 6.41
N PHE A 281 -29.70 10.60 7.52
CA PHE A 281 -30.91 9.78 7.55
C PHE A 281 -32.00 10.25 8.52
N MET A 282 -31.70 11.20 9.40
CA MET A 282 -32.61 11.66 10.45
C MET A 282 -32.73 13.19 10.46
N GLY A 283 -33.83 13.71 10.94
CA GLY A 283 -34.10 15.16 10.97
C GLY A 283 -34.82 15.66 9.72
N GLY A 284 -34.66 16.95 9.38
CA GLY A 284 -35.16 17.56 8.13
C GLY A 284 -34.11 17.50 7.02
N ASN A 285 -34.55 17.55 5.76
CA ASN A 285 -33.65 17.55 4.58
C ASN A 285 -32.57 16.47 4.61
N ASN A 286 -32.99 15.21 4.51
CA ASN A 286 -32.12 14.04 4.58
C ASN A 286 -32.55 12.95 3.59
N PHE A 287 -31.85 11.82 3.59
CA PHE A 287 -32.13 10.69 2.69
C PHE A 287 -33.28 9.77 3.16
N ASN A 288 -33.97 10.09 4.22
CA ASN A 288 -35.11 9.28 4.66
C ASN A 288 -36.18 9.24 3.56
N GLY A 289 -36.66 8.04 3.22
CA GLY A 289 -37.60 7.82 2.11
C GLY A 289 -36.96 7.77 0.73
N LYS A 290 -35.62 7.82 0.61
CA LYS A 290 -34.88 7.58 -0.63
C LYS A 290 -34.30 6.16 -0.66
N THR A 291 -34.08 5.64 -1.85
CA THR A 291 -33.33 4.39 -2.03
C THR A 291 -31.85 4.69 -1.93
N VAL A 292 -31.19 4.20 -0.89
CA VAL A 292 -29.75 4.43 -0.65
C VAL A 292 -29.04 3.10 -0.56
N LEU A 293 -27.95 2.96 -1.31
CA LEU A 293 -26.96 1.89 -1.16
C LEU A 293 -25.72 2.46 -0.46
N LEU A 294 -25.50 2.06 0.79
CA LEU A 294 -24.34 2.45 1.56
C LEU A 294 -23.37 1.26 1.65
N LEU A 295 -22.16 1.44 1.11
CA LEU A 295 -21.07 0.47 1.19
C LEU A 295 -20.10 0.95 2.27
N SER A 296 -19.65 0.06 3.14
CA SER A 296 -18.66 0.35 4.16
C SER A 296 -17.90 -0.90 4.56
N HIS A 297 -16.62 -0.73 4.86
CA HIS A 297 -15.81 -1.76 5.50
C HIS A 297 -15.82 -1.64 7.03
N ASP A 298 -16.47 -0.61 7.57
CA ASP A 298 -16.55 -0.34 9.01
C ASP A 298 -17.84 -0.91 9.59
N PHE A 299 -17.68 -1.93 10.41
CA PHE A 299 -18.82 -2.60 11.05
C PHE A 299 -19.58 -1.71 12.05
N SER A 300 -18.95 -0.65 12.58
CA SER A 300 -19.63 0.30 13.46
C SER A 300 -20.85 0.95 12.81
N VAL A 301 -20.81 1.15 11.50
CA VAL A 301 -21.94 1.65 10.71
C VAL A 301 -23.13 0.71 10.76
N VAL A 302 -22.86 -0.60 10.64
CA VAL A 302 -23.90 -1.63 10.70
C VAL A 302 -24.55 -1.65 12.08
N ILE A 303 -23.74 -1.54 13.15
CA ILE A 303 -24.25 -1.45 14.53
C ILE A 303 -25.16 -0.23 14.67
N ASP A 304 -24.70 0.94 14.22
CA ASP A 304 -25.48 2.18 14.33
C ASP A 304 -26.79 2.08 13.55
N VAL A 305 -26.78 1.55 12.35
CA VAL A 305 -27.97 1.48 11.48
C VAL A 305 -28.96 0.40 11.95
N ILE A 306 -28.49 -0.81 12.26
CA ILE A 306 -29.37 -1.95 12.57
C ILE A 306 -29.78 -1.97 14.06
N TYR A 307 -28.85 -1.61 14.94
CA TYR A 307 -29.09 -1.76 16.38
C TYR A 307 -29.55 -0.46 17.04
N ASN A 308 -28.84 0.66 16.79
CA ASN A 308 -29.15 1.92 17.44
C ASN A 308 -30.32 2.67 16.80
N LEU A 309 -30.51 2.50 15.48
CA LEU A 309 -31.47 3.25 14.69
C LEU A 309 -32.58 2.36 14.07
N HIS A 310 -32.64 1.08 14.45
CA HIS A 310 -33.51 0.07 13.82
C HIS A 310 -34.99 0.45 13.81
N ASP A 311 -35.49 1.14 14.82
CA ASP A 311 -36.90 1.58 14.89
C ASP A 311 -37.23 2.72 13.90
N ARG A 312 -36.24 3.30 13.27
CA ARG A 312 -36.38 4.49 12.40
C ARG A 312 -36.01 4.24 10.96
N PHE A 313 -35.30 3.13 10.68
CA PHE A 313 -34.90 2.72 9.35
C PHE A 313 -35.43 1.34 9.00
N ASN A 314 -35.91 1.22 7.77
CA ASN A 314 -36.15 -0.08 7.16
C ASN A 314 -34.91 -0.47 6.34
N ALA A 315 -33.78 -0.65 7.03
CA ALA A 315 -32.51 -0.95 6.40
C ALA A 315 -32.25 -2.46 6.43
N ASN A 316 -31.88 -3.02 5.27
CA ASN A 316 -31.33 -4.36 5.17
C ASN A 316 -29.81 -4.27 5.08
N CYS A 317 -29.10 -5.02 5.90
CA CYS A 317 -27.64 -5.06 5.87
C CYS A 317 -27.16 -6.44 5.43
N PHE A 318 -26.15 -6.44 4.59
CA PHE A 318 -25.54 -7.65 4.05
C PHE A 318 -24.03 -7.62 4.23
N PHE A 319 -23.48 -8.73 4.67
CA PHE A 319 -22.04 -8.99 4.64
C PHE A 319 -21.69 -9.57 3.27
N LEU A 320 -20.77 -8.91 2.56
CA LEU A 320 -20.27 -9.39 1.29
C LEU A 320 -18.99 -10.19 1.51
N GLU A 321 -19.03 -11.46 1.18
CA GLU A 321 -17.89 -12.36 1.23
C GLU A 321 -17.39 -12.59 -0.19
N ASN A 322 -16.09 -12.36 -0.39
CA ASN A 322 -15.42 -12.62 -1.67
C ASN A 322 -14.47 -13.83 -1.48
N LYS A 323 -14.88 -14.99 -1.98
CA LYS A 323 -14.02 -16.18 -2.02
C LYS A 323 -13.54 -16.43 -3.44
N LYS A 324 -12.25 -16.17 -3.71
CA LYS A 324 -11.61 -16.43 -5.02
C LYS A 324 -12.38 -15.86 -6.21
N GLY A 325 -12.90 -14.64 -6.06
CA GLY A 325 -13.65 -13.95 -7.10
C GLY A 325 -15.16 -14.26 -7.16
N VAL A 326 -15.65 -15.12 -6.30
CA VAL A 326 -17.09 -15.39 -6.15
C VAL A 326 -17.61 -14.56 -4.98
N LEU A 327 -18.49 -13.60 -5.29
CA LEU A 327 -19.18 -12.80 -4.29
C LEU A 327 -20.42 -13.53 -3.80
N THR A 328 -20.53 -13.65 -2.47
CA THR A 328 -21.72 -14.13 -1.78
C THR A 328 -22.20 -13.09 -0.79
N GLU A 329 -23.50 -12.94 -0.65
CA GLU A 329 -24.12 -12.04 0.30
C GLU A 329 -24.73 -12.82 1.46
N LYS A 330 -24.61 -12.28 2.67
CA LYS A 330 -25.17 -12.86 3.87
C LYS A 330 -25.83 -11.77 4.70
N GLU A 331 -27.13 -11.91 4.91
CA GLU A 331 -27.90 -10.94 5.68
C GLU A 331 -27.38 -10.85 7.13
N ILE A 332 -27.21 -9.62 7.63
CA ILE A 332 -26.90 -9.34 9.03
C ILE A 332 -28.16 -8.82 9.72
N LYS A 333 -28.58 -9.48 10.78
CA LYS A 333 -29.72 -9.10 11.60
C LYS A 333 -29.25 -8.49 12.92
N SER A 334 -30.12 -7.76 13.59
CA SER A 334 -29.83 -7.22 14.94
C SER A 334 -29.44 -8.31 15.94
N THR A 335 -29.94 -9.52 15.77
CA THR A 335 -29.57 -10.70 16.55
C THR A 335 -28.15 -11.22 16.31
N ASP A 336 -27.51 -10.84 15.21
CA ASP A 336 -26.14 -11.22 14.88
C ASP A 336 -25.11 -10.24 15.48
N ILE A 337 -25.57 -9.09 15.98
CA ILE A 337 -24.73 -8.11 16.67
C ILE A 337 -24.64 -8.50 18.14
N LEU A 338 -23.56 -9.19 18.48
CA LEU A 338 -23.33 -9.80 19.76
C LEU A 338 -22.10 -9.19 20.44
N SER A 339 -22.13 -9.09 21.77
CA SER A 339 -20.90 -8.87 22.51
C SER A 339 -19.97 -10.08 22.41
N TYR A 340 -18.67 -9.88 22.61
CA TYR A 340 -17.71 -10.98 22.62
C TYR A 340 -18.12 -12.14 23.54
N LYS A 341 -18.62 -11.83 24.73
CA LYS A 341 -19.12 -12.81 25.69
C LYS A 341 -20.29 -13.65 25.11
N GLN A 342 -21.22 -12.99 24.42
CA GLN A 342 -22.34 -13.67 23.78
C GLN A 342 -21.87 -14.57 22.65
N ILE A 343 -20.95 -14.09 21.79
CA ILE A 343 -20.34 -14.89 20.72
C ILE A 343 -19.65 -16.12 21.29
N ALA A 344 -18.82 -15.95 22.32
CA ALA A 344 -18.13 -17.05 22.96
C ALA A 344 -19.12 -18.06 23.55
N CYS A 345 -20.13 -17.62 24.29
CA CYS A 345 -21.13 -18.48 24.89
C CYS A 345 -21.97 -19.24 23.84
N GLU A 346 -22.32 -18.58 22.75
CA GLU A 346 -23.06 -19.19 21.63
C GLU A 346 -22.22 -20.29 20.98
N ASN A 347 -20.97 -20.00 20.65
CA ASN A 347 -20.06 -20.96 20.02
C ASN A 347 -19.68 -22.12 20.94
N ILE A 348 -19.52 -21.87 22.23
CA ILE A 348 -19.25 -22.94 23.21
C ILE A 348 -20.42 -23.93 23.28
N LYS A 349 -21.66 -23.46 23.18
CA LYS A 349 -22.86 -24.28 23.25
C LYS A 349 -23.19 -25.04 21.97
N ASN A 350 -22.74 -24.53 20.82
CA ASN A 350 -23.08 -25.11 19.51
C ASN A 350 -22.26 -26.37 19.21
N GLN A 351 -22.71 -27.51 19.72
CA GLN A 351 -22.05 -28.82 19.49
C GLN A 351 -22.28 -29.40 18.09
N ALA A 352 -23.33 -28.97 17.42
CA ALA A 352 -23.73 -29.55 16.14
C ALA A 352 -22.85 -29.07 14.97
N GLU A 353 -22.44 -27.81 15.03
CA GLU A 353 -21.75 -27.16 13.90
C GLU A 353 -20.29 -26.78 14.20
N ILE A 354 -19.92 -26.67 15.49
CA ILE A 354 -18.60 -26.21 15.90
C ILE A 354 -17.81 -27.33 16.55
N SER A 355 -16.57 -27.52 16.09
CA SER A 355 -15.67 -28.54 16.61
C SER A 355 -15.37 -28.38 18.09
N ILE A 356 -15.07 -29.47 18.78
CA ILE A 356 -14.69 -29.42 20.20
C ILE A 356 -13.48 -28.52 20.43
N LEU A 357 -12.52 -28.48 19.53
CA LEU A 357 -11.32 -27.65 19.66
C LEU A 357 -11.65 -26.17 19.59
N THR A 358 -12.46 -25.76 18.62
CA THR A 358 -12.91 -24.36 18.49
C THR A 358 -13.72 -23.95 19.71
N ARG A 359 -14.60 -24.80 20.21
CA ARG A 359 -15.37 -24.53 21.43
C ARG A 359 -14.48 -24.33 22.66
N LEU A 360 -13.42 -25.11 22.80
CA LEU A 360 -12.42 -24.95 23.87
C LEU A 360 -11.58 -23.68 23.70
N VAL A 361 -11.27 -23.25 22.47
CA VAL A 361 -10.62 -21.96 22.19
C VAL A 361 -11.51 -20.81 22.70
N TYR A 362 -12.80 -20.83 22.35
CA TYR A 362 -13.74 -19.81 22.83
C TYR A 362 -13.88 -19.81 24.36
N LEU A 363 -13.87 -20.99 24.98
CA LEU A 363 -13.94 -21.09 26.43
C LEU A 363 -12.69 -20.52 27.12
N ARG A 364 -11.49 -20.82 26.59
CA ARG A 364 -10.27 -20.23 27.12
C ARG A 364 -10.30 -18.70 27.03
N ARG A 365 -10.75 -18.18 25.88
CA ARG A 365 -10.89 -16.74 25.68
C ARG A 365 -11.94 -16.11 26.58
N LEU A 366 -13.04 -16.81 26.83
CA LEU A 366 -14.06 -16.35 27.78
C LEU A 366 -13.47 -16.16 29.17
N PHE A 367 -12.67 -17.11 29.64
CA PHE A 367 -11.97 -16.99 30.92
C PHE A 367 -10.97 -15.82 30.94
N GLU A 368 -10.24 -15.61 29.85
CA GLU A 368 -9.35 -14.46 29.72
C GLU A 368 -10.13 -13.14 29.81
N PHE A 369 -11.25 -13.05 29.11
CA PHE A 369 -12.10 -11.86 29.07
C PHE A 369 -12.70 -11.55 30.44
N GLU A 370 -13.11 -12.57 31.18
CA GLU A 370 -13.65 -12.44 32.54
C GLU A 370 -12.56 -12.22 33.59
N GLY A 371 -11.29 -12.25 33.21
CA GLY A 371 -10.16 -12.14 34.13
C GLY A 371 -9.95 -13.39 34.99
N GLU A 372 -10.65 -14.47 34.70
CA GLU A 372 -10.61 -15.72 35.46
C GLU A 372 -9.47 -16.62 35.00
N LYS A 373 -8.26 -16.38 35.51
CA LYS A 373 -7.11 -17.30 35.32
C LYS A 373 -7.14 -18.46 36.32
N ASN A 374 -8.31 -19.08 36.44
CA ASN A 374 -8.59 -20.20 37.32
C ASN A 374 -7.91 -21.50 36.84
N ILE A 375 -8.16 -22.62 37.54
CA ILE A 375 -7.54 -23.90 37.24
C ILE A 375 -8.02 -24.46 35.89
N GLY A 376 -9.28 -24.19 35.51
CA GLY A 376 -9.83 -24.52 34.20
C GLY A 376 -9.12 -23.80 33.06
N TYR A 377 -8.85 -22.50 33.23
CA TYR A 377 -8.07 -21.72 32.26
C TYR A 377 -6.67 -22.28 32.09
N GLN A 378 -5.98 -22.61 33.20
CA GLN A 378 -4.64 -23.15 33.13
C GLN A 378 -4.63 -24.54 32.47
N LEU A 379 -5.64 -25.37 32.73
CA LEU A 379 -5.79 -26.65 32.08
C LEU A 379 -6.02 -26.50 30.56
N LEU A 380 -6.86 -25.56 30.12
CA LEU A 380 -7.00 -25.23 28.69
C LEU A 380 -5.72 -24.68 28.07
N SER A 381 -4.97 -23.84 28.79
CA SER A 381 -3.69 -23.35 28.33
C SER A 381 -2.72 -24.50 28.07
N ASN A 382 -2.60 -25.46 28.99
CA ASN A 382 -1.79 -26.66 28.81
C ASN A 382 -2.23 -27.49 27.60
N LEU A 383 -3.53 -27.61 27.39
CA LEU A 383 -4.10 -28.31 26.24
C LEU A 383 -3.61 -27.70 24.90
N PHE A 384 -3.72 -26.38 24.77
CA PHE A 384 -3.28 -25.68 23.56
C PHE A 384 -1.75 -25.57 23.41
N HIS A 385 -0.98 -25.89 24.46
CA HIS A 385 0.44 -26.12 24.39
C HIS A 385 0.81 -27.60 24.15
N LYS A 386 -0.16 -28.48 23.92
CA LYS A 386 0.00 -29.90 23.67
C LYS A 386 0.72 -30.66 24.80
N ARG A 387 0.67 -30.18 26.03
CA ARG A 387 1.33 -30.85 27.15
C ARG A 387 0.59 -32.14 27.51
N GLU A 388 1.31 -33.22 27.59
CA GLU A 388 0.73 -34.50 28.01
C GLU A 388 0.43 -34.49 29.50
N ILE A 389 1.39 -33.98 30.28
CA ILE A 389 1.24 -33.71 31.70
C ILE A 389 1.01 -32.20 31.88
N PRO A 390 -0.20 -31.79 32.28
CA PRO A 390 -0.46 -30.36 32.48
C PRO A 390 0.29 -29.85 33.69
N ASN A 391 0.75 -28.59 33.61
CA ASN A 391 1.42 -27.89 34.69
C ASN A 391 0.62 -26.67 35.15
N ILE A 392 0.91 -26.21 36.35
CA ILE A 392 0.34 -25.01 36.93
C ILE A 392 1.46 -24.04 37.29
N LYS A 393 1.25 -22.77 36.96
CA LYS A 393 2.15 -21.68 37.37
C LYS A 393 1.73 -21.19 38.75
N LYS A 394 2.60 -21.30 39.73
CA LYS A 394 2.40 -20.77 41.06
C LYS A 394 3.65 -20.01 41.50
N ASP A 395 3.51 -18.77 41.93
CA ASP A 395 4.61 -17.92 42.38
C ASP A 395 5.83 -17.87 41.43
N ASP A 396 5.52 -17.74 40.11
CA ASP A 396 6.48 -17.76 38.98
C ASP A 396 7.21 -19.09 38.70
N GLU A 397 6.91 -20.15 39.46
CA GLU A 397 7.39 -21.50 39.18
C GLU A 397 6.30 -22.39 38.55
N TYR A 398 6.71 -23.29 37.68
CA TYR A 398 5.84 -24.28 37.08
C TYR A 398 6.02 -25.63 37.78
N SER A 399 4.91 -26.24 38.18
CA SER A 399 4.86 -27.58 38.72
C SER A 399 3.78 -28.41 38.02
N ASP A 400 3.95 -29.71 37.93
CA ASP A 400 2.94 -30.58 37.39
C ASP A 400 1.63 -30.52 38.19
N MET A 401 0.50 -30.51 37.50
CA MET A 401 -0.80 -30.56 38.15
C MET A 401 -1.05 -31.89 38.83
N THR A 402 -1.56 -31.84 40.05
CA THR A 402 -2.03 -33.04 40.74
C THR A 402 -3.31 -33.58 40.07
N THR A 403 -3.62 -34.86 40.36
CA THR A 403 -4.87 -35.50 39.87
C THR A 403 -6.11 -34.72 40.31
N GLU A 404 -6.09 -34.20 41.53
CA GLU A 404 -7.17 -33.39 42.09
C GLU A 404 -7.32 -32.06 41.32
N GLN A 405 -6.22 -31.39 40.99
CA GLN A 405 -6.22 -30.16 40.21
C GLN A 405 -6.73 -30.38 38.79
N ILE A 406 -6.31 -31.45 38.16
CA ILE A 406 -6.83 -31.83 36.82
C ILE A 406 -8.34 -32.06 36.90
N TYR A 407 -8.79 -32.81 37.89
CA TYR A 407 -10.22 -33.09 38.10
C TYR A 407 -11.01 -31.80 38.35
N GLU A 408 -10.49 -30.89 39.15
CA GLU A 408 -11.11 -29.60 39.40
C GLU A 408 -11.20 -28.75 38.11
N GLY A 409 -10.12 -28.68 37.33
CA GLY A 409 -10.11 -28.00 36.03
C GLY A 409 -11.09 -28.66 35.03
N GLU A 410 -11.15 -29.98 34.98
CA GLU A 410 -12.17 -30.71 34.17
C GLU A 410 -13.59 -30.38 34.61
N LYS A 411 -13.85 -30.25 35.91
CA LYS A 411 -15.16 -29.90 36.46
C LYS A 411 -15.54 -28.44 36.10
N GLU A 412 -14.58 -27.53 36.14
CA GLU A 412 -14.83 -26.13 35.72
C GLU A 412 -15.15 -26.04 34.22
N ILE A 413 -14.37 -26.68 33.37
CA ILE A 413 -14.61 -26.74 31.94
C ILE A 413 -15.93 -27.46 31.65
N GLY A 414 -16.23 -28.50 32.42
CA GLY A 414 -17.44 -29.30 32.32
C GLY A 414 -18.75 -28.52 32.56
N LYS A 415 -18.70 -27.38 33.27
CA LYS A 415 -19.85 -26.46 33.40
C LYS A 415 -20.29 -25.90 32.04
N TYR A 416 -19.37 -25.77 31.12
CA TYR A 416 -19.61 -25.20 29.79
C TYR A 416 -19.66 -26.30 28.71
N ILE A 417 -18.79 -27.28 28.80
CA ILE A 417 -18.65 -28.37 27.83
C ILE A 417 -18.77 -29.69 28.60
N SER A 418 -19.98 -30.28 28.59
CA SER A 418 -20.24 -31.52 29.30
C SER A 418 -19.38 -32.66 28.81
N GLY A 419 -18.92 -33.50 29.73
CA GLY A 419 -18.12 -34.70 29.41
C GLY A 419 -16.67 -34.39 29.02
N PHE A 420 -16.18 -33.14 29.23
CA PHE A 420 -14.79 -32.83 28.95
C PHE A 420 -13.83 -33.69 29.79
N LYS A 421 -12.87 -34.32 29.10
CA LYS A 421 -11.76 -35.05 29.70
C LYS A 421 -10.43 -34.61 29.07
N TYR A 422 -9.52 -34.12 29.88
CA TYR A 422 -8.21 -33.67 29.41
C TYR A 422 -7.46 -34.75 28.61
N THR A 423 -7.43 -35.95 29.17
CA THR A 423 -6.76 -37.13 28.59
C THR A 423 -7.29 -37.57 27.23
N GLU A 424 -8.55 -37.28 26.92
CA GLU A 424 -9.16 -37.60 25.62
C GLU A 424 -8.84 -36.51 24.60
N VAL A 425 -9.00 -35.26 25.00
CA VAL A 425 -8.79 -34.11 24.08
C VAL A 425 -7.32 -33.93 23.76
N ILE A 426 -6.41 -34.15 24.72
CA ILE A 426 -4.96 -34.04 24.45
C ILE A 426 -4.49 -35.10 23.45
N LYS A 427 -5.05 -36.33 23.48
CA LYS A 427 -4.78 -37.35 22.47
C LYS A 427 -5.24 -36.94 21.07
N LEU A 428 -6.35 -36.23 20.97
CA LEU A 428 -6.84 -35.69 19.71
C LEU A 428 -5.89 -34.60 19.19
N ILE A 429 -5.49 -33.64 20.05
CA ILE A 429 -4.63 -32.50 19.69
C ILE A 429 -3.20 -32.95 19.35
N ARG A 430 -2.68 -33.99 19.99
CA ARG A 430 -1.36 -34.58 19.71
C ARG A 430 -1.37 -35.47 18.47
N ASN A 431 -2.53 -35.90 17.99
CA ASN A 431 -2.64 -36.66 16.76
C ASN A 431 -2.62 -35.77 15.54
N GLN A 432 -1.45 -35.71 14.89
CA GLN A 432 -1.20 -34.85 13.76
C GLN A 432 -2.10 -35.16 12.57
N ASP A 433 -2.40 -36.44 12.30
CA ASP A 433 -3.24 -36.84 11.16
C ASP A 433 -4.69 -36.38 11.36
N LYS A 434 -5.21 -36.46 12.58
CA LYS A 434 -6.54 -35.96 12.93
C LYS A 434 -6.61 -34.42 12.83
N LEU A 435 -5.53 -33.72 13.20
CA LEU A 435 -5.49 -32.27 13.04
C LEU A 435 -5.42 -31.86 11.56
N PHE A 436 -4.67 -32.59 10.71
CA PHE A 436 -4.67 -32.36 9.26
C PHE A 436 -6.05 -32.62 8.65
N GLU A 437 -6.70 -33.71 9.05
CA GLU A 437 -8.06 -34.01 8.60
C GLU A 437 -9.04 -32.91 9.02
N ALA A 438 -9.00 -32.47 10.27
CA ALA A 438 -9.84 -31.39 10.78
C ALA A 438 -9.58 -30.05 10.05
N TYR A 439 -8.32 -29.72 9.77
CA TYR A 439 -7.96 -28.56 8.98
C TYR A 439 -8.57 -28.59 7.57
N ASN A 440 -8.39 -29.69 6.87
CA ASN A 440 -8.88 -29.84 5.50
C ASN A 440 -10.42 -29.89 5.41
N ASN A 441 -11.08 -30.41 6.41
CA ASN A 441 -12.54 -30.56 6.45
C ASN A 441 -13.24 -29.28 6.93
N SER A 442 -12.52 -28.35 7.58
CA SER A 442 -13.13 -27.09 8.02
C SER A 442 -13.36 -26.13 6.84
N SER A 443 -14.57 -25.59 6.75
CA SER A 443 -14.94 -24.53 5.81
C SER A 443 -14.82 -23.12 6.43
N VAL A 444 -14.52 -23.04 7.73
CA VAL A 444 -14.45 -21.80 8.51
C VAL A 444 -13.00 -21.38 8.68
N GLY A 445 -12.63 -20.21 8.15
CA GLY A 445 -11.26 -19.69 8.20
C GLY A 445 -10.73 -19.54 9.62
N TYR A 446 -11.56 -19.10 10.56
CA TYR A 446 -11.19 -19.00 11.97
C TYR A 446 -10.81 -20.35 12.60
N GLU A 447 -11.54 -21.43 12.30
CA GLU A 447 -11.18 -22.77 12.74
C GLU A 447 -9.88 -23.26 12.11
N LYS A 448 -9.70 -23.02 10.80
CA LYS A 448 -8.45 -23.37 10.11
C LYS A 448 -7.24 -22.73 10.78
N LEU A 449 -7.32 -21.47 11.19
CA LEU A 449 -6.24 -20.80 11.92
C LEU A 449 -5.90 -21.50 13.23
N GLN A 450 -6.89 -21.99 13.97
CA GLN A 450 -6.65 -22.71 15.23
C GLN A 450 -5.95 -24.07 14.98
N TYR A 451 -6.39 -24.81 13.98
CA TYR A 451 -5.73 -26.07 13.60
C TYR A 451 -4.32 -25.82 13.07
N TYR A 452 -4.13 -24.78 12.24
CA TYR A 452 -2.82 -24.37 11.74
C TYR A 452 -1.84 -24.13 12.90
N ARG A 453 -2.27 -23.38 13.92
CA ARG A 453 -1.44 -23.09 15.10
C ARG A 453 -1.05 -24.36 15.84
N LEU A 454 -2.01 -25.26 16.03
CA LEU A 454 -1.75 -26.53 16.69
C LEU A 454 -0.80 -27.42 15.87
N LEU A 455 -0.92 -27.44 14.55
CA LEU A 455 -0.01 -28.21 13.68
C LEU A 455 1.42 -27.69 13.73
N ASN A 456 1.60 -26.37 13.82
CA ASN A 456 2.92 -25.72 13.83
C ASN A 456 3.58 -25.62 15.22
N LEU A 457 2.97 -26.13 16.28
CA LEU A 457 3.56 -26.13 17.60
C LEU A 457 4.72 -27.14 17.69
N LYS A 458 5.96 -26.66 17.75
CA LYS A 458 7.18 -27.50 17.64
C LYS A 458 7.60 -28.18 18.94
N ASN A 459 7.48 -27.52 20.08
CA ASN A 459 7.93 -28.05 21.38
C ASN A 459 6.88 -27.81 22.46
N PRO A 460 5.98 -28.80 22.66
CA PRO A 460 4.93 -28.66 23.68
C PRO A 460 5.46 -28.47 25.10
N ASP A 461 6.64 -29.01 25.40
CA ASP A 461 7.16 -29.08 26.76
C ASP A 461 8.01 -27.86 27.18
N LYS A 462 8.40 -26.98 26.25
CA LYS A 462 9.34 -25.87 26.52
C LYS A 462 8.75 -24.47 26.62
N ASN A 463 7.45 -24.26 26.62
CA ASN A 463 6.82 -22.92 26.66
C ASN A 463 7.31 -21.93 25.57
N GLU A 464 8.01 -22.39 24.55
CA GLU A 464 8.60 -21.56 23.51
C GLU A 464 7.57 -21.27 22.42
N PHE A 465 6.72 -20.25 22.63
CA PHE A 465 5.82 -19.75 21.58
C PHE A 465 6.51 -18.72 20.65
N GLY A 466 7.61 -18.11 21.07
CA GLY A 466 8.26 -17.05 20.31
C GLY A 466 8.91 -17.52 19.01
N ASP A 467 9.47 -18.75 18.98
CA ASP A 467 10.27 -19.27 17.86
C ASP A 467 9.70 -20.51 17.18
N THR A 468 8.46 -20.88 17.49
CA THR A 468 7.85 -22.12 17.02
C THR A 468 7.41 -22.08 15.56
N TYR A 469 7.20 -20.91 15.00
CA TYR A 469 6.91 -20.75 13.58
C TYR A 469 8.24 -20.64 12.82
N ASN A 470 8.81 -21.77 12.45
CA ASN A 470 9.96 -21.84 11.55
C ASN A 470 9.52 -21.54 10.11
N ILE A 471 8.85 -20.46 9.95
CA ILE A 471 8.33 -20.00 8.69
C ILE A 471 9.16 -18.77 8.36
N GLU A 472 9.81 -18.79 7.21
CA GLU A 472 10.23 -17.61 6.48
C GLU A 472 9.00 -16.79 6.06
N ALA A 473 7.92 -16.84 6.84
CA ALA A 473 6.71 -16.12 6.60
C ALA A 473 6.90 -14.66 6.94
N ASP A 474 6.27 -13.82 6.16
CA ASP A 474 6.16 -12.40 6.40
C ASP A 474 5.82 -12.13 7.88
N SER A 475 6.46 -11.13 8.45
CA SER A 475 6.24 -10.68 9.83
C SER A 475 4.77 -10.33 10.10
N ILE A 476 4.04 -9.87 9.08
CA ILE A 476 2.61 -9.54 9.12
C ILE A 476 1.77 -10.80 9.32
N PHE A 477 2.05 -11.87 8.57
CA PHE A 477 1.35 -13.14 8.70
C PHE A 477 1.53 -13.74 10.10
N LYS A 478 2.77 -13.77 10.61
CA LYS A 478 3.05 -14.25 11.98
C LYS A 478 2.29 -13.45 13.03
N LYS A 479 2.29 -12.14 12.88
CA LYS A 479 1.58 -11.23 13.77
C LYS A 479 0.07 -11.50 13.74
N TYR A 480 -0.51 -11.60 12.54
CA TYR A 480 -1.94 -11.91 12.38
C TYR A 480 -2.34 -13.22 13.04
N VAL A 481 -1.60 -14.32 12.78
CA VAL A 481 -1.87 -15.62 13.38
C VAL A 481 -1.74 -15.61 14.90
N ASN A 482 -0.77 -14.87 15.45
CA ASN A 482 -0.61 -14.73 16.89
C ASN A 482 -1.72 -13.87 17.52
N GLU A 483 -2.06 -12.75 16.91
CA GLU A 483 -3.08 -11.83 17.44
C GLU A 483 -4.49 -12.41 17.39
N THR A 484 -4.81 -13.24 16.40
CA THR A 484 -6.09 -13.98 16.37
C THR A 484 -6.28 -14.92 17.54
N PHE A 485 -5.20 -15.26 18.24
CA PHE A 485 -5.27 -16.10 19.44
C PHE A 485 -5.49 -15.31 20.73
N HIS A 486 -5.07 -14.05 20.78
CA HIS A 486 -5.23 -13.18 21.93
C HIS A 486 -6.46 -12.29 21.76
N ILE A 487 -7.11 -11.95 22.89
CA ILE A 487 -8.32 -11.10 22.95
C ILE A 487 -8.04 -9.65 22.53
N GLU A 488 -6.79 -9.24 22.47
CA GLU A 488 -6.38 -7.85 22.25
C GLU A 488 -6.87 -7.25 20.91
N ASN A 489 -7.45 -8.06 20.03
CA ASN A 489 -8.00 -7.61 18.76
C ASN A 489 -9.53 -7.62 18.76
N ASP A 490 -10.13 -6.64 19.44
CA ASP A 490 -11.59 -6.45 19.54
C ASP A 490 -12.28 -6.34 18.17
N TYR A 491 -11.53 -5.94 17.13
CA TYR A 491 -12.06 -5.77 15.78
C TYR A 491 -12.48 -7.08 15.09
N LEU A 492 -11.90 -8.20 15.47
CA LEU A 492 -12.23 -9.51 14.89
C LEU A 492 -13.54 -10.11 15.43
N PHE A 493 -14.13 -9.53 16.50
CA PHE A 493 -15.24 -10.15 17.20
C PHE A 493 -16.51 -9.28 17.28
N GLN A 494 -16.69 -8.36 16.35
CA GLN A 494 -17.92 -7.59 16.25
C GLN A 494 -19.07 -8.44 15.69
N ILE A 495 -18.75 -9.45 14.89
CA ILE A 495 -19.66 -10.49 14.41
C ILE A 495 -19.03 -11.87 14.66
N ASN A 496 -19.87 -12.90 14.68
CA ASN A 496 -19.43 -14.25 14.99
C ASN A 496 -18.55 -14.83 13.84
N PRO A 497 -17.23 -15.05 14.07
CA PRO A 497 -16.32 -15.52 13.02
C PRO A 497 -16.56 -16.96 12.58
N THR A 498 -17.46 -17.71 13.22
CA THR A 498 -17.89 -19.02 12.72
C THR A 498 -19.07 -18.92 11.75
N LYS A 499 -19.81 -17.80 11.79
CA LYS A 499 -20.92 -17.52 10.87
C LYS A 499 -20.49 -16.68 9.67
N TYR A 500 -19.56 -15.76 9.87
CA TYR A 500 -19.09 -14.81 8.87
C TYR A 500 -17.60 -14.98 8.66
N GLU A 501 -17.16 -15.11 7.42
CA GLU A 501 -15.74 -15.26 7.11
C GLU A 501 -15.05 -13.88 7.24
N ILE A 502 -14.26 -13.76 8.29
CA ILE A 502 -13.51 -12.53 8.59
C ILE A 502 -11.99 -12.69 8.38
N VAL A 503 -11.55 -13.92 8.11
CA VAL A 503 -10.13 -14.20 7.85
C VAL A 503 -9.84 -13.90 6.39
N PRO A 504 -8.90 -13.00 6.08
CA PRO A 504 -8.55 -12.69 4.70
C PRO A 504 -8.04 -13.90 3.92
N ASP A 505 -8.42 -14.02 2.66
CA ASP A 505 -8.03 -15.14 1.77
C ASP A 505 -6.52 -15.35 1.74
N TYR A 506 -5.71 -14.28 1.67
CA TYR A 506 -4.25 -14.41 1.62
C TYR A 506 -3.65 -15.06 2.88
N ILE A 507 -4.29 -14.91 4.04
CA ILE A 507 -3.89 -15.59 5.28
C ILE A 507 -4.19 -17.08 5.18
N LEU A 508 -5.37 -17.43 4.66
CA LEU A 508 -5.77 -18.82 4.48
C LEU A 508 -4.90 -19.51 3.40
N ASP A 509 -4.60 -18.82 2.31
CA ASP A 509 -3.72 -19.33 1.26
C ASP A 509 -2.30 -19.59 1.78
N GLU A 510 -1.75 -18.73 2.63
CA GLU A 510 -0.46 -18.99 3.30
C GLU A 510 -0.54 -20.16 4.28
N CYS A 511 -1.63 -20.28 5.04
CA CYS A 511 -1.85 -21.46 5.89
C CYS A 511 -1.90 -22.74 5.06
N ASP A 512 -2.67 -22.76 3.98
CA ASP A 512 -2.82 -23.93 3.09
C ASP A 512 -1.46 -24.35 2.47
N LYS A 513 -0.66 -23.38 2.04
CA LYS A 513 0.70 -23.59 1.53
C LYS A 513 1.58 -24.31 2.55
N TYR A 514 1.68 -23.75 3.77
CA TYR A 514 2.52 -24.34 4.82
C TYR A 514 2.02 -25.70 5.34
N ILE A 515 0.72 -25.89 5.37
CA ILE A 515 0.13 -27.18 5.73
C ILE A 515 0.49 -28.25 4.68
N SER A 516 0.47 -27.89 3.39
CA SER A 516 0.91 -28.78 2.32
C SER A 516 2.39 -29.16 2.46
N GLU A 517 3.26 -28.18 2.71
CA GLU A 517 4.70 -28.41 2.93
C GLU A 517 5.00 -29.29 4.15
N LEU A 518 4.22 -29.15 5.23
CA LEU A 518 4.35 -29.99 6.42
C LEU A 518 3.94 -31.44 6.14
N LYS A 519 2.98 -31.64 5.27
CA LYS A 519 2.52 -32.98 4.87
C LYS A 519 3.53 -33.69 3.97
N ASP A 520 4.18 -32.94 3.08
CA ASP A 520 5.19 -33.49 2.15
C ASP A 520 6.53 -33.82 2.86
N LYS A 521 6.79 -33.24 4.02
CA LYS A 521 7.98 -33.50 4.85
C LYS A 521 7.81 -34.74 5.79
N LYS A 522 6.65 -35.35 5.83
CA LYS A 522 6.36 -36.58 6.54
C LYS A 522 6.61 -37.81 5.67
#